data_5eeff1b581f343db6e85b0f75fd196c6
#
_entry.id   5eeff1b581f343db6e85b0f75fd196c6
#
_cell.length_a   1.000
_cell.length_b   1.000
_cell.length_c   1.000
_cell.angle_alpha   90.00
_cell.angle_beta   90.00
_cell.angle_gamma   90.00
#
_symmetry.space_group_name_H-M   'P 1'
#
loop_
_entity.id
_entity.type
_entity.pdbx_description
1 polymer ?
#
loop_
_entity_poly.entity_id
_entity_poly.type
_entity_poly.pdbx_seq_one_letter_code
_entity_poly.pdbx_strand_id
1 'polypeptide(L)'
;EAHAHNKPVFAHPTDRAGLDVAVDSGVDVLAHAAPDAGDWSPDFVARLKAGNVAFVPTLTLFDSELRREAVPEPVLAKFLGAAQQQLGAMAQGGGRVLFGTDAGYIDIYDTRLEYRLMAASGLDWRQILASLTTAPAQHFGQAAARGRVAEGLAGDLVLLGFDPQATPEAYAEVRMTVRGGRVIYEA
;
A
#
# COMPACT_ATOMS: atom_id res chain seq x y z
N GLU A 1 6.69 24.03 -1.96
CA GLU A 1 7.31 24.02 -3.30
C GLU A 1 6.63 23.01 -4.22
N ALA A 2 6.60 21.70 -3.90
CA ALA A 2 6.06 20.65 -4.78
C ALA A 2 4.60 20.89 -5.20
N HIS A 3 3.73 21.23 -4.26
CA HIS A 3 2.32 21.51 -4.54
C HIS A 3 2.11 22.74 -5.44
N ALA A 4 3.00 23.73 -5.38
CA ALA A 4 2.96 24.88 -6.30
C ALA A 4 3.22 24.45 -7.76
N HIS A 5 3.79 23.26 -7.97
CA HIS A 5 4.02 22.64 -9.27
C HIS A 5 3.09 21.46 -9.55
N ASN A 6 2.01 21.30 -8.79
CA ASN A 6 1.06 20.19 -8.88
C ASN A 6 1.74 18.82 -8.78
N LYS A 7 2.76 18.67 -7.91
CA LYS A 7 3.46 17.42 -7.66
C LYS A 7 3.08 16.89 -6.28
N PRO A 8 2.73 15.58 -6.17
CA PRO A 8 2.53 14.95 -4.87
C PRO A 8 3.87 14.80 -4.14
N VAL A 9 3.80 14.83 -2.80
CA VAL A 9 4.93 14.65 -1.91
C VAL A 9 4.82 13.30 -1.20
N PHE A 10 5.82 12.46 -1.37
CA PHE A 10 5.99 11.20 -0.64
C PHE A 10 7.01 11.41 0.45
N ALA A 11 6.72 10.96 1.66
CA ALA A 11 7.65 10.98 2.78
C ALA A 11 7.97 9.57 3.23
N HIS A 12 9.25 9.36 3.61
CA HIS A 12 9.77 8.13 4.19
C HIS A 12 10.14 8.40 5.66
N PRO A 13 9.18 8.44 6.58
CA PRO A 13 9.46 8.58 8.01
C PRO A 13 9.85 7.24 8.62
N THR A 14 10.83 7.26 9.52
CA THR A 14 11.30 6.05 10.20
C THR A 14 10.88 5.98 11.65
N ASP A 15 10.51 7.10 12.25
CA ASP A 15 10.14 7.22 13.65
C ASP A 15 8.94 8.16 13.87
N ARG A 16 8.53 8.32 15.12
CA ARG A 16 7.39 9.16 15.49
C ARG A 16 7.60 10.63 15.16
N ALA A 17 8.78 11.15 15.39
CA ALA A 17 9.08 12.56 15.11
C ALA A 17 9.03 12.82 13.59
N GLY A 18 9.57 11.92 12.80
CA GLY A 18 9.50 11.97 11.34
C GLY A 18 8.06 11.90 10.80
N LEU A 19 7.21 11.03 11.39
CA LEU A 19 5.78 10.97 11.07
C LEU A 19 5.07 12.30 11.34
N ASP A 20 5.31 12.88 12.52
CA ASP A 20 4.68 14.15 12.89
C ASP A 20 5.13 15.29 11.97
N VAL A 21 6.43 15.39 11.66
CA VAL A 21 6.97 16.37 10.70
C VAL A 21 6.37 16.17 9.31
N ALA A 22 6.28 14.93 8.82
CA ALA A 22 5.72 14.64 7.51
C ALA A 22 4.26 15.10 7.41
N VAL A 23 3.43 14.72 8.39
CA VAL A 23 2.00 15.07 8.42
C VAL A 23 1.79 16.57 8.56
N ASP A 24 2.54 17.25 9.46
CA ASP A 24 2.44 18.68 9.66
C ASP A 24 2.93 19.50 8.46
N SER A 25 3.85 18.93 7.68
CA SER A 25 4.34 19.54 6.42
C SER A 25 3.38 19.36 5.24
N GLY A 26 2.29 18.59 5.42
CA GLY A 26 1.26 18.40 4.39
C GLY A 26 1.70 17.47 3.26
N VAL A 27 2.37 16.35 3.58
CA VAL A 27 2.68 15.32 2.59
C VAL A 27 1.41 14.63 2.11
N ASP A 28 1.45 14.08 0.88
CA ASP A 28 0.32 13.38 0.30
C ASP A 28 0.35 11.88 0.62
N VAL A 29 1.55 11.30 0.73
CA VAL A 29 1.73 9.86 0.93
C VAL A 29 2.83 9.60 1.96
N LEU A 30 2.53 8.77 2.96
CA LEU A 30 3.54 8.12 3.78
C LEU A 30 3.97 6.84 3.07
N ALA A 31 5.24 6.80 2.64
CA ALA A 31 5.87 5.61 2.11
C ALA A 31 6.53 4.86 3.25
N HIS A 32 6.23 3.57 3.30
CA HIS A 32 6.60 2.60 4.31
C HIS A 32 5.88 2.78 5.65
N ALA A 33 5.69 1.68 6.35
CA ALA A 33 5.37 1.69 7.76
C ALA A 33 6.57 2.28 8.56
N ALA A 34 6.32 2.73 9.76
CA ALA A 34 7.34 3.22 10.68
C ALA A 34 7.27 2.43 12.00
N PRO A 35 7.71 1.17 12.05
CA PRO A 35 7.53 0.29 13.22
C PRO A 35 8.13 0.86 14.50
N ASP A 36 9.24 1.61 14.41
CA ASP A 36 9.88 2.28 15.56
C ASP A 36 9.02 3.42 16.15
N ALA A 37 8.06 3.93 15.40
CA ALA A 37 7.07 4.89 15.89
C ALA A 37 6.00 4.25 16.79
N GLY A 38 5.96 2.91 16.87
CA GLY A 38 4.97 2.15 17.60
C GLY A 38 3.59 2.15 16.94
N ASP A 39 2.59 1.75 17.70
CA ASP A 39 1.21 1.59 17.23
C ASP A 39 0.56 2.92 16.83
N TRP A 40 -0.26 2.89 15.80
CA TRP A 40 -1.06 4.04 15.39
C TRP A 40 -2.39 4.07 16.14
N SER A 41 -2.62 5.19 16.83
CA SER A 41 -3.89 5.44 17.52
C SER A 41 -5.00 5.87 16.56
N PRO A 42 -6.28 5.71 16.94
CA PRO A 42 -7.40 6.25 16.15
C PRO A 42 -7.27 7.76 15.86
N ASP A 43 -6.74 8.55 16.80
CA ASP A 43 -6.54 9.98 16.64
C ASP A 43 -5.48 10.28 15.57
N PHE A 44 -4.39 9.51 15.53
CA PHE A 44 -3.38 9.65 14.48
C PHE A 44 -3.94 9.32 13.11
N VAL A 45 -4.70 8.22 13.00
CA VAL A 45 -5.39 7.86 11.74
C VAL A 45 -6.40 8.94 11.33
N ALA A 46 -7.14 9.51 12.27
CA ALA A 46 -8.07 10.62 11.99
C ALA A 46 -7.32 11.86 11.44
N ARG A 47 -6.14 12.15 11.97
CA ARG A 47 -5.26 13.24 11.48
C ARG A 47 -4.77 12.97 10.05
N LEU A 48 -4.34 11.73 9.72
CA LEU A 48 -3.97 11.34 8.35
C LEU A 48 -5.15 11.52 7.38
N LYS A 49 -6.33 11.10 7.77
CA LYS A 49 -7.55 11.27 6.96
C LYS A 49 -7.91 12.73 6.73
N ALA A 50 -7.85 13.55 7.78
CA ALA A 50 -8.13 14.99 7.69
C ALA A 50 -7.16 15.69 6.72
N GLY A 51 -5.89 15.29 6.72
CA GLY A 51 -4.86 15.75 5.77
C GLY A 51 -4.94 15.10 4.39
N ASN A 52 -5.89 14.20 4.14
CA ASN A 52 -5.97 13.37 2.91
C ASN A 52 -4.68 12.60 2.62
N VAL A 53 -3.92 12.22 3.66
CA VAL A 53 -2.66 11.49 3.53
C VAL A 53 -2.95 10.02 3.27
N ALA A 54 -2.37 9.46 2.21
CA ALA A 54 -2.44 8.04 1.92
C ALA A 54 -1.24 7.29 2.53
N PHE A 55 -1.36 5.97 2.66
CA PHE A 55 -0.34 5.11 3.26
C PHE A 55 0.01 3.93 2.36
N VAL A 56 1.30 3.77 2.07
CA VAL A 56 1.88 2.62 1.34
C VAL A 56 2.71 1.80 2.33
N PRO A 57 2.24 0.63 2.82
CA PRO A 57 2.85 -0.05 3.97
C PRO A 57 4.19 -0.74 3.68
N THR A 58 4.36 -1.34 2.50
CA THR A 58 5.56 -2.09 2.09
C THR A 58 6.04 -3.13 3.12
N LEU A 59 5.13 -3.98 3.58
CA LEU A 59 5.42 -4.94 4.65
C LEU A 59 6.51 -5.97 4.24
N THR A 60 6.54 -6.31 2.95
CA THR A 60 7.58 -7.20 2.37
C THR A 60 8.98 -6.63 2.53
N LEU A 61 9.13 -5.31 2.44
CA LEU A 61 10.40 -4.62 2.69
C LEU A 61 10.95 -4.99 4.07
N PHE A 62 10.14 -4.81 5.12
CA PHE A 62 10.57 -5.07 6.50
C PHE A 62 10.88 -6.55 6.76
N ASP A 63 10.04 -7.47 6.27
CA ASP A 63 10.32 -8.92 6.39
C ASP A 63 11.65 -9.28 5.70
N SER A 64 11.87 -8.77 4.49
CA SER A 64 13.08 -9.02 3.70
C SER A 64 14.35 -8.48 4.36
N GLU A 65 14.32 -7.20 4.79
CA GLU A 65 15.48 -6.53 5.41
C GLU A 65 15.87 -7.22 6.72
N LEU A 66 14.91 -7.47 7.60
CA LEU A 66 15.18 -8.07 8.90
C LEU A 66 15.70 -9.52 8.76
N ARG A 67 15.19 -10.28 7.77
CA ARG A 67 15.75 -11.61 7.47
C ARG A 67 17.14 -11.55 6.87
N ARG A 68 17.41 -10.58 6.00
CA ARG A 68 18.74 -10.36 5.42
C ARG A 68 19.77 -10.02 6.50
N GLU A 69 19.37 -9.25 7.50
CA GLU A 69 20.20 -8.91 8.66
C GLU A 69 20.28 -10.02 9.71
N ALA A 70 19.67 -11.16 9.47
CA ALA A 70 19.60 -12.30 10.39
C ALA A 70 19.08 -11.93 11.78
N VAL A 71 18.12 -11.00 11.84
CA VAL A 71 17.49 -10.57 13.08
C VAL A 71 16.75 -11.76 13.71
N PRO A 72 16.88 -11.98 15.05
CA PRO A 72 16.16 -13.07 15.72
C PRO A 72 14.65 -13.01 15.52
N GLU A 73 14.01 -14.17 15.29
CA GLU A 73 12.59 -14.27 14.96
C GLU A 73 11.64 -13.51 15.92
N PRO A 74 11.87 -13.50 17.26
CA PRO A 74 11.00 -12.71 18.15
C PRO A 74 11.08 -11.20 17.91
N VAL A 75 12.25 -10.69 17.49
CA VAL A 75 12.45 -9.28 17.17
C VAL A 75 11.80 -8.95 15.82
N LEU A 76 11.99 -9.82 14.81
CA LEU A 76 11.32 -9.71 13.52
C LEU A 76 9.80 -9.68 13.69
N ALA A 77 9.25 -10.64 14.42
CA ALA A 77 7.80 -10.73 14.65
C ALA A 77 7.26 -9.48 15.35
N LYS A 78 7.98 -8.91 16.32
CA LYS A 78 7.59 -7.68 17.00
C LYS A 78 7.57 -6.48 16.05
N PHE A 79 8.63 -6.34 15.25
CA PHE A 79 8.80 -5.23 14.32
C PHE A 79 7.76 -5.28 13.19
N LEU A 80 7.62 -6.44 12.57
CA LEU A 80 6.61 -6.67 11.52
C LEU A 80 5.18 -6.53 12.09
N GLY A 81 4.96 -6.99 13.32
CA GLY A 81 3.68 -6.82 14.02
C GLY A 81 3.29 -5.36 14.23
N ALA A 82 4.26 -4.48 14.55
CA ALA A 82 4.01 -3.03 14.63
C ALA A 82 3.64 -2.44 13.25
N ALA A 83 4.35 -2.82 12.19
CA ALA A 83 4.01 -2.39 10.83
C ALA A 83 2.61 -2.86 10.41
N GLN A 84 2.25 -4.11 10.73
CA GLN A 84 0.92 -4.66 10.46
C GLN A 84 -0.18 -3.97 11.28
N GLN A 85 0.10 -3.60 12.55
CA GLN A 85 -0.83 -2.83 13.36
C GLN A 85 -1.11 -1.46 12.74
N GLN A 86 -0.09 -0.76 12.26
CA GLN A 86 -0.22 0.53 11.58
C GLN A 86 -1.12 0.42 10.34
N LEU A 87 -0.92 -0.62 9.51
CA LEU A 87 -1.76 -0.89 8.35
C LEU A 87 -3.21 -1.22 8.77
N GLY A 88 -3.37 -2.11 9.75
CA GLY A 88 -4.69 -2.48 10.28
C GLY A 88 -5.44 -1.27 10.84
N ALA A 89 -4.76 -0.42 11.63
CA ALA A 89 -5.34 0.80 12.16
C ALA A 89 -5.79 1.76 11.04
N MET A 90 -4.94 1.97 10.03
CA MET A 90 -5.28 2.80 8.87
C MET A 90 -6.51 2.29 8.14
N ALA A 91 -6.56 0.99 7.84
CA ALA A 91 -7.67 0.36 7.12
C ALA A 91 -8.98 0.39 7.93
N GLN A 92 -8.94 0.02 9.21
CA GLN A 92 -10.11 0.01 10.11
C GLN A 92 -10.63 1.42 10.38
N GLY A 93 -9.74 2.40 10.47
CA GLY A 93 -10.09 3.81 10.59
C GLY A 93 -10.64 4.43 9.31
N GLY A 94 -10.74 3.67 8.20
CA GLY A 94 -11.19 4.14 6.89
C GLY A 94 -10.23 5.12 6.24
N GLY A 95 -8.93 4.99 6.54
CA GLY A 95 -7.86 5.72 5.88
C GLY A 95 -7.56 5.12 4.50
N ARG A 96 -6.83 5.86 3.67
CA ARG A 96 -6.52 5.45 2.31
C ARG A 96 -5.22 4.66 2.27
N VAL A 97 -5.32 3.37 1.96
CA VAL A 97 -4.19 2.48 1.74
C VAL A 97 -3.91 2.38 0.23
N LEU A 98 -2.66 2.50 -0.15
CA LEU A 98 -2.15 2.24 -1.50
C LEU A 98 -1.20 1.04 -1.43
N PHE A 99 -1.18 0.24 -2.49
CA PHE A 99 -0.29 -0.92 -2.59
C PHE A 99 1.13 -0.50 -3.00
N GLY A 100 2.13 -1.13 -2.40
CA GLY A 100 3.54 -1.02 -2.78
C GLY A 100 4.40 -2.03 -2.02
N THR A 101 5.53 -2.43 -2.60
CA THR A 101 6.46 -3.42 -2.04
C THR A 101 7.88 -2.90 -1.87
N ASP A 102 8.15 -1.72 -2.44
CA ASP A 102 9.49 -1.17 -2.61
C ASP A 102 10.43 -2.02 -3.51
N ALA A 103 9.82 -2.76 -4.47
CA ALA A 103 10.59 -3.48 -5.49
C ALA A 103 11.48 -2.51 -6.28
N GLY A 104 12.76 -2.86 -6.39
CA GLY A 104 13.81 -2.00 -6.94
C GLY A 104 14.82 -1.58 -5.86
N TYR A 105 14.37 -1.31 -4.64
CA TYR A 105 15.24 -1.29 -3.47
C TYR A 105 15.50 -2.73 -2.97
N ILE A 106 14.44 -3.54 -2.82
CA ILE A 106 14.58 -4.98 -2.60
C ILE A 106 14.45 -5.75 -3.93
N ASP A 107 15.25 -6.81 -4.11
CA ASP A 107 15.23 -7.67 -5.30
C ASP A 107 14.10 -8.73 -5.24
N ILE A 108 12.95 -8.36 -4.70
CA ILE A 108 11.76 -9.23 -4.59
C ILE A 108 10.65 -8.64 -5.47
N TYR A 109 10.37 -9.32 -6.58
CA TYR A 109 9.32 -8.94 -7.52
C TYR A 109 8.04 -9.77 -7.36
N ASP A 110 8.08 -10.84 -6.57
CA ASP A 110 6.92 -11.63 -6.19
C ASP A 110 6.13 -10.91 -5.09
N THR A 111 4.94 -10.47 -5.42
CA THR A 111 4.08 -9.69 -4.52
C THR A 111 3.21 -10.53 -3.58
N ARG A 112 3.29 -11.87 -3.63
CA ARG A 112 2.46 -12.77 -2.81
C ARG A 112 2.61 -12.51 -1.32
N LEU A 113 3.85 -12.24 -0.88
CA LEU A 113 4.11 -11.97 0.53
C LEU A 113 3.40 -10.70 0.99
N GLU A 114 3.44 -9.62 0.20
CA GLU A 114 2.74 -8.38 0.55
C GLU A 114 1.24 -8.60 0.72
N TYR A 115 0.59 -9.29 -0.20
CA TYR A 115 -0.84 -9.58 -0.08
C TYR A 115 -1.19 -10.43 1.15
N ARG A 116 -0.36 -11.43 1.49
CA ARG A 116 -0.54 -12.21 2.73
C ARG A 116 -0.41 -11.34 3.97
N LEU A 117 0.60 -10.48 4.02
CA LEU A 117 0.84 -9.58 5.16
C LEU A 117 -0.27 -8.54 5.28
N MET A 118 -0.77 -7.99 4.17
CA MET A 118 -1.93 -7.10 4.17
C MET A 118 -3.18 -7.80 4.73
N ALA A 119 -3.46 -9.02 4.30
CA ALA A 119 -4.58 -9.81 4.83
C ALA A 119 -4.39 -10.14 6.32
N ALA A 120 -3.17 -10.50 6.73
CA ALA A 120 -2.83 -10.75 8.13
C ALA A 120 -2.95 -9.47 9.01
N SER A 121 -2.88 -8.28 8.41
CA SER A 121 -3.14 -6.99 9.07
C SER A 121 -4.64 -6.68 9.20
N GLY A 122 -5.52 -7.59 8.76
CA GLY A 122 -6.97 -7.46 8.87
C GLY A 122 -7.67 -6.83 7.66
N LEU A 123 -6.99 -6.64 6.55
CA LEU A 123 -7.63 -6.18 5.32
C LEU A 123 -8.38 -7.34 4.63
N ASP A 124 -9.61 -7.10 4.25
CA ASP A 124 -10.34 -8.04 3.39
C ASP A 124 -9.91 -7.91 1.92
N TRP A 125 -10.34 -8.86 1.08
CA TRP A 125 -9.99 -8.86 -0.33
C TRP A 125 -10.45 -7.59 -1.07
N ARG A 126 -11.56 -6.95 -0.66
CA ARG A 126 -12.04 -5.71 -1.29
C ARG A 126 -11.14 -4.52 -0.93
N GLN A 127 -10.65 -4.47 0.29
CA GLN A 127 -9.71 -3.43 0.74
C GLN A 127 -8.36 -3.57 0.02
N ILE A 128 -7.89 -4.81 -0.15
CA ILE A 128 -6.67 -5.08 -0.94
C ILE A 128 -6.90 -4.70 -2.40
N LEU A 129 -8.03 -5.09 -3.03
CA LEU A 129 -8.36 -4.67 -4.39
C LEU A 129 -8.43 -3.15 -4.53
N ALA A 130 -9.06 -2.48 -3.57
CA ALA A 130 -9.15 -1.02 -3.60
C ALA A 130 -7.77 -0.35 -3.57
N SER A 131 -6.81 -0.88 -2.78
CA SER A 131 -5.44 -0.36 -2.71
C SER A 131 -4.68 -0.45 -4.04
N LEU A 132 -5.07 -1.38 -4.91
CA LEU A 132 -4.50 -1.60 -6.24
C LEU A 132 -5.19 -0.78 -7.35
N THR A 133 -6.41 -0.30 -7.10
CA THR A 133 -7.30 0.18 -8.17
C THR A 133 -7.95 1.52 -7.85
N THR A 134 -9.02 1.51 -7.09
CA THR A 134 -9.84 2.70 -6.84
C THR A 134 -9.16 3.71 -5.92
N ALA A 135 -8.42 3.25 -4.92
CA ALA A 135 -7.75 4.14 -3.97
C ALA A 135 -6.66 5.00 -4.63
N PRO A 136 -5.69 4.43 -5.40
CA PRO A 136 -4.72 5.25 -6.12
C PRO A 136 -5.38 6.12 -7.20
N ALA A 137 -6.39 5.63 -7.91
CA ALA A 137 -7.09 6.44 -8.92
C ALA A 137 -7.75 7.67 -8.28
N GLN A 138 -8.37 7.53 -7.12
CA GLN A 138 -8.96 8.63 -6.37
C GLN A 138 -7.90 9.57 -5.81
N HIS A 139 -6.84 9.02 -5.21
CA HIS A 139 -5.81 9.82 -4.55
C HIS A 139 -5.07 10.72 -5.53
N PHE A 140 -4.76 10.20 -6.72
CA PHE A 140 -4.05 10.93 -7.77
C PHE A 140 -4.97 11.62 -8.79
N GLY A 141 -6.27 11.80 -8.47
CA GLY A 141 -7.21 12.54 -9.32
C GLY A 141 -7.55 11.88 -10.65
N GLN A 142 -7.38 10.55 -10.77
CA GLN A 142 -7.60 9.80 -12.01
C GLN A 142 -8.91 8.98 -12.02
N ALA A 143 -9.75 9.11 -11.00
CA ALA A 143 -10.96 8.28 -10.84
C ALA A 143 -11.99 8.45 -11.96
N ALA A 144 -11.97 9.58 -12.68
CA ALA A 144 -12.79 9.82 -13.86
C ALA A 144 -12.32 9.05 -15.11
N ALA A 145 -11.05 8.56 -15.10
CA ALA A 145 -10.45 7.90 -16.26
C ALA A 145 -10.17 6.40 -16.02
N ARG A 146 -9.92 5.98 -14.78
CA ARG A 146 -9.48 4.60 -14.44
C ARG A 146 -9.78 4.22 -13.00
N GLY A 147 -9.32 3.03 -12.59
CA GLY A 147 -9.44 2.50 -11.21
C GLY A 147 -10.63 1.57 -11.02
N ARG A 148 -11.49 1.40 -12.01
CA ARG A 148 -12.58 0.42 -12.02
C ARG A 148 -12.94 0.01 -13.43
N VAL A 149 -13.65 -1.10 -13.57
CA VAL A 149 -14.22 -1.52 -14.85
C VAL A 149 -15.59 -0.84 -15.01
N ALA A 150 -15.68 0.09 -15.95
CA ALA A 150 -16.92 0.77 -16.29
C ALA A 150 -16.86 1.32 -17.72
N GLU A 151 -18.02 1.47 -18.35
CA GLU A 151 -18.14 2.08 -19.67
C GLU A 151 -17.58 3.51 -19.67
N GLY A 152 -16.86 3.87 -20.73
CA GLY A 152 -16.23 5.20 -20.90
C GLY A 152 -14.91 5.38 -20.18
N LEU A 153 -14.44 4.43 -19.38
CA LEU A 153 -13.13 4.48 -18.77
C LEU A 153 -12.04 3.83 -19.64
N ALA A 154 -10.77 4.07 -19.27
CA ALA A 154 -9.65 3.45 -19.94
C ALA A 154 -9.75 1.92 -19.90
N GLY A 155 -9.42 1.27 -21.01
CA GLY A 155 -9.37 -0.18 -21.11
C GLY A 155 -8.09 -0.76 -20.45
N ASP A 156 -7.89 -0.43 -19.17
CA ASP A 156 -6.80 -0.91 -18.33
C ASP A 156 -7.33 -2.04 -17.46
N LEU A 157 -6.98 -3.30 -17.76
CA LEU A 157 -7.52 -4.48 -17.11
C LEU A 157 -6.42 -5.45 -16.72
N VAL A 158 -6.64 -6.16 -15.62
CA VAL A 158 -5.82 -7.31 -15.22
C VAL A 158 -6.74 -8.51 -15.07
N LEU A 159 -6.43 -9.60 -15.77
CA LEU A 159 -7.06 -10.91 -15.59
C LEU A 159 -6.25 -11.70 -14.58
N LEU A 160 -6.91 -12.18 -13.54
CA LEU A 160 -6.30 -13.05 -12.53
C LEU A 160 -6.62 -14.52 -12.84
N GLY A 161 -5.72 -15.41 -12.47
CA GLY A 161 -5.90 -16.87 -12.63
C GLY A 161 -6.81 -17.49 -11.57
N PHE A 162 -6.96 -16.81 -10.42
CA PHE A 162 -7.74 -17.28 -9.28
C PHE A 162 -8.56 -16.14 -8.66
N ASP A 163 -9.57 -16.51 -7.88
CA ASP A 163 -10.42 -15.58 -7.16
C ASP A 163 -9.69 -15.07 -5.91
N PRO A 164 -9.41 -13.74 -5.80
CA PRO A 164 -8.76 -13.17 -4.61
C PRO A 164 -9.63 -13.23 -3.35
N GLN A 165 -10.92 -13.55 -3.46
CA GLN A 165 -11.76 -13.82 -2.30
C GLN A 165 -11.37 -15.15 -1.62
N ALA A 166 -10.83 -16.11 -2.38
CA ALA A 166 -10.40 -17.40 -1.85
C ALA A 166 -9.01 -17.33 -1.19
N THR A 167 -8.09 -16.56 -1.77
CA THR A 167 -6.75 -16.34 -1.24
C THR A 167 -6.19 -14.99 -1.70
N PRO A 168 -5.55 -14.22 -0.80
CA PRO A 168 -4.99 -12.93 -1.16
C PRO A 168 -3.85 -13.04 -2.19
N GLU A 169 -3.12 -14.16 -2.24
CA GLU A 169 -2.06 -14.39 -3.22
C GLU A 169 -2.57 -14.45 -4.67
N ALA A 170 -3.87 -14.67 -4.87
CA ALA A 170 -4.47 -14.66 -6.20
C ALA A 170 -4.24 -13.33 -6.96
N TYR A 171 -4.02 -12.21 -6.27
CA TYR A 171 -3.64 -10.96 -6.91
C TYR A 171 -2.30 -11.00 -7.63
N ALA A 172 -1.41 -11.92 -7.26
CA ALA A 172 -0.13 -12.14 -7.94
C ALA A 172 -0.24 -13.12 -9.13
N GLU A 173 -1.37 -13.82 -9.28
CA GLU A 173 -1.59 -14.81 -10.34
C GLU A 173 -2.16 -14.14 -11.61
N VAL A 174 -1.38 -13.23 -12.18
CA VAL A 174 -1.79 -12.48 -13.37
C VAL A 174 -1.71 -13.38 -14.60
N ARG A 175 -2.82 -13.52 -15.32
CA ARG A 175 -2.92 -14.23 -16.60
C ARG A 175 -2.79 -13.29 -17.79
N MET A 176 -3.32 -12.09 -17.67
CA MET A 176 -3.26 -11.11 -18.75
C MET A 176 -3.28 -9.70 -18.18
N THR A 177 -2.52 -8.81 -18.80
CA THR A 177 -2.61 -7.37 -18.53
C THR A 177 -2.94 -6.64 -19.84
N VAL A 178 -3.98 -5.82 -19.78
CA VAL A 178 -4.43 -4.96 -20.88
C VAL A 178 -4.21 -3.51 -20.46
N ARG A 179 -3.61 -2.71 -21.35
CA ARG A 179 -3.41 -1.28 -21.15
C ARG A 179 -3.92 -0.51 -22.36
N GLY A 180 -4.83 0.40 -22.15
CA GLY A 180 -5.45 1.17 -23.24
C GLY A 180 -6.10 0.28 -24.30
N GLY A 181 -6.70 -0.83 -23.90
CA GLY A 181 -7.33 -1.81 -24.79
C GLY A 181 -6.35 -2.74 -25.53
N ARG A 182 -5.06 -2.70 -25.21
CA ARG A 182 -4.03 -3.57 -25.81
C ARG A 182 -3.48 -4.55 -24.79
N VAL A 183 -3.38 -5.82 -25.16
CA VAL A 183 -2.68 -6.83 -24.35
C VAL A 183 -1.19 -6.47 -24.32
N ILE A 184 -0.63 -6.31 -23.11
CA ILE A 184 0.80 -6.01 -22.89
C ILE A 184 1.52 -7.14 -22.16
N TYR A 185 0.78 -8.09 -21.60
CA TYR A 185 1.28 -9.31 -20.97
C TYR A 185 0.23 -10.41 -21.05
N GLU A 186 0.68 -11.64 -21.32
CA GLU A 186 -0.11 -12.87 -21.29
C GLU A 186 0.78 -14.00 -20.80
N ALA A 187 0.31 -14.81 -19.78
CA ALA A 187 1.05 -15.90 -19.14
C ALA A 187 0.82 -17.24 -19.86
#